data_2383998fd049a412d3274ec5cd0f5267
#
_entry.id   2383998fd049a412d3274ec5cd0f5267
#
_cell.length_a   1.000
_cell.length_b   1.000
_cell.length_c   1.000
_cell.angle_alpha   90.00
_cell.angle_beta   90.00
_cell.angle_gamma   90.00
#
_symmetry.space_group_name_H-M   'P 1'
#
loop_
_entity.id
_entity.type
_entity.pdbx_description
1 polymer ?
#
loop_
_entity_poly.entity_id
_entity_poly.type
_entity_poly.pdbx_seq_one_letter_code
_entity_poly.pdbx_strand_id
1 'polypeptide(L)'
;TNAIIQRIDESSIEEQKIHNLSLDVLAHHLVGMTKQLGNVSVETAFMTVKQAYPFRDLTIEELSNVLKILDSQSLISFDIEQMSFRIKGRSFRYYFQNISTIPDILKYKVVDITSKKWIGTLDQRFVGSYGESGNIFVLRGSQWSILNVDKKSLKVNVEPFLGKSKVPYWEGENIPVDYATANKVGQIRTKVKNGLVSFSNKIISELNFDIIPDEKTIVVESVRTEDEIVLHACFGTKINSTIGMMLGSLLESTLGSPVTTKADAYRICLSSKKRISEKDLINELTSKFELYDIMSTAIKDTNDMTWKIWCVAKQFGIVERGAVYDFKQSRYISERYTDTPIVKEAIRELFHDRFDLLNTESILEKIKNKEINIVWIDAKNFSTLADPILDNTTKNYPSPANVDKSILDLVKKRLAKTQHRLVCARCGIWQMLVTPETIPSRLKCRYCNGEQITATYFSDFDLQKIIQKNHSGKKLSQEEKHKYDKAWKKASLLQEYGKTALTVLSGYGIGPDAQGRILRDMIDEEDYL
;
A
#
# COMPACT_ATOMS: atom_id res chain seq x y z
N THR A 1 9.81 6.00 -27.46
CA THR A 1 10.67 6.95 -28.21
C THR A 1 9.87 8.13 -28.74
N ASN A 2 8.80 7.94 -29.55
CA ASN A 2 8.04 9.06 -30.15
C ASN A 2 7.42 10.01 -29.11
N ALA A 3 6.92 9.51 -27.99
CA ALA A 3 6.40 10.33 -26.90
C ALA A 3 7.49 11.24 -26.30
N ILE A 4 8.69 10.72 -26.10
CA ILE A 4 9.83 11.48 -25.59
C ILE A 4 10.24 12.57 -26.59
N ILE A 5 10.33 12.23 -27.90
CA ILE A 5 10.65 13.21 -28.93
C ILE A 5 9.63 14.35 -28.94
N GLN A 6 8.32 14.04 -28.94
CA GLN A 6 7.29 15.07 -28.89
C GLN A 6 7.37 15.95 -27.63
N ARG A 7 7.72 15.37 -26.48
CA ARG A 7 7.92 16.15 -25.24
C ARG A 7 9.14 17.08 -25.33
N ILE A 8 10.22 16.63 -25.97
CA ILE A 8 11.39 17.47 -26.23
C ILE A 8 11.01 18.65 -27.13
N ASP A 9 10.27 18.40 -28.22
CA ASP A 9 9.79 19.44 -29.12
C ASP A 9 8.87 20.44 -28.41
N GLU A 10 8.08 19.98 -27.44
CA GLU A 10 7.21 20.82 -26.58
C GLU A 10 7.98 21.47 -25.42
N SER A 11 9.31 21.30 -25.31
CA SER A 11 10.13 21.75 -24.18
C SER A 11 9.63 21.28 -22.81
N SER A 12 8.99 20.11 -22.77
CA SER A 12 8.44 19.49 -21.57
C SER A 12 9.43 18.46 -21.02
N ILE A 13 10.07 18.81 -19.91
CA ILE A 13 10.97 17.92 -19.14
C ILE A 13 10.21 17.28 -17.97
N GLU A 14 10.77 16.18 -17.46
CA GLU A 14 10.24 15.52 -16.26
C GLU A 14 10.44 16.39 -15.04
N GLU A 15 9.40 16.50 -14.20
CA GLU A 15 9.48 17.23 -12.95
C GLU A 15 10.32 16.44 -11.93
N GLN A 16 11.33 17.13 -11.38
CA GLN A 16 12.14 16.58 -10.28
C GLN A 16 11.44 16.86 -8.96
N LYS A 17 10.94 15.79 -8.31
CA LYS A 17 10.34 15.91 -6.96
C LYS A 17 11.45 15.95 -5.91
N ILE A 18 11.51 17.04 -5.14
CA ILE A 18 12.43 17.18 -4.02
C ILE A 18 11.91 16.32 -2.87
N HIS A 19 12.81 15.54 -2.25
CA HIS A 19 12.50 14.80 -1.03
C HIS A 19 12.43 15.79 0.14
N ASN A 20 11.23 16.16 0.54
CA ASN A 20 10.98 17.08 1.63
C ASN A 20 11.00 16.35 2.98
N LEU A 21 11.44 17.07 4.04
CA LEU A 21 11.43 16.61 5.42
C LEU A 21 12.19 15.28 5.65
N SER A 22 13.35 15.08 5.03
CA SER A 22 14.20 13.90 5.28
C SER A 22 14.68 13.90 6.73
N LEU A 23 14.01 13.12 7.60
CA LEU A 23 14.27 13.12 9.05
C LEU A 23 15.61 12.48 9.42
N ASP A 24 16.14 11.60 8.60
CA ASP A 24 17.48 11.03 8.72
C ASP A 24 18.57 12.07 8.44
N VAL A 25 18.38 12.88 7.40
CA VAL A 25 19.24 14.04 7.11
C VAL A 25 19.16 15.06 8.25
N LEU A 26 17.95 15.36 8.73
CA LEU A 26 17.75 16.22 9.90
C LEU A 26 18.50 15.69 11.12
N ALA A 27 18.40 14.40 11.43
CA ALA A 27 19.09 13.77 12.54
C ALA A 27 20.60 13.98 12.47
N HIS A 28 21.21 13.77 11.30
CA HIS A 28 22.63 14.00 11.08
C HIS A 28 23.03 15.47 11.27
N HIS A 29 22.26 16.42 10.73
CA HIS A 29 22.51 17.85 10.88
C HIS A 29 22.38 18.35 12.33
N LEU A 30 21.38 17.86 13.09
CA LEU A 30 21.23 18.21 14.51
C LEU A 30 22.44 17.78 15.32
N VAL A 31 22.98 16.58 15.08
CA VAL A 31 24.25 16.15 15.69
C VAL A 31 25.42 17.03 15.24
N GLY A 32 25.46 17.41 13.96
CA GLY A 32 26.47 18.34 13.43
C GLY A 32 26.45 19.72 14.11
N MET A 33 25.26 20.26 14.38
CA MET A 33 25.11 21.55 15.09
C MET A 33 25.69 21.49 16.50
N THR A 34 25.51 20.39 17.23
CA THR A 34 26.09 20.25 18.57
C THR A 34 27.61 20.21 18.54
N LYS A 35 28.22 19.70 17.47
CA LYS A 35 29.68 19.71 17.31
C LYS A 35 30.24 21.10 17.08
N GLN A 36 29.51 21.94 16.38
CA GLN A 36 29.91 23.30 16.04
C GLN A 36 29.65 24.28 17.20
N LEU A 37 28.47 24.18 17.83
CA LEU A 37 27.96 25.17 18.78
C LEU A 37 28.04 24.70 20.25
N GLY A 38 28.30 23.43 20.51
CA GLY A 38 28.31 22.81 21.85
C GLY A 38 26.91 22.55 22.38
N ASN A 39 26.30 23.52 23.04
CA ASN A 39 24.89 23.48 23.48
C ASN A 39 24.02 24.29 22.52
N VAL A 40 22.93 23.68 22.06
CA VAL A 40 22.05 24.28 21.03
C VAL A 40 20.63 24.33 21.57
N SER A 41 19.96 25.47 21.51
CA SER A 41 18.53 25.54 21.80
C SER A 41 17.71 24.93 20.66
N VAL A 42 16.58 24.31 21.01
CA VAL A 42 15.65 23.75 20.02
C VAL A 42 15.16 24.84 19.07
N GLU A 43 14.88 26.05 19.59
CA GLU A 43 14.46 27.19 18.79
C GLU A 43 15.52 27.59 17.74
N THR A 44 16.81 27.70 18.15
CA THR A 44 17.91 28.02 17.23
C THR A 44 18.02 26.96 16.14
N ALA A 45 17.97 25.67 16.51
CA ALA A 45 18.01 24.59 15.54
C ALA A 45 16.82 24.64 14.57
N PHE A 46 15.62 24.82 15.08
CA PHE A 46 14.39 24.91 14.29
C PHE A 46 14.43 26.05 13.27
N MET A 47 14.77 27.26 13.74
CA MET A 47 14.86 28.45 12.87
C MET A 47 15.95 28.31 11.81
N THR A 48 17.08 27.68 12.15
CA THR A 48 18.16 27.44 11.19
C THR A 48 17.76 26.42 10.12
N VAL A 49 17.19 25.31 10.54
CA VAL A 49 16.81 24.20 9.61
C VAL A 49 15.69 24.64 8.67
N LYS A 50 14.71 25.40 9.15
CA LYS A 50 13.59 25.90 8.31
C LYS A 50 14.01 26.83 7.18
N GLN A 51 15.19 27.42 7.22
CA GLN A 51 15.71 28.23 6.11
C GLN A 51 16.03 27.38 4.88
N ALA A 52 16.28 26.07 5.05
CA ALA A 52 16.47 25.17 3.93
C ALA A 52 15.13 24.76 3.32
N TYR A 53 14.99 24.92 1.99
CA TYR A 53 13.74 24.66 1.25
C TYR A 53 13.11 23.27 1.56
N PRO A 54 13.88 22.15 1.65
CA PRO A 54 13.28 20.86 1.98
C PRO A 54 12.66 20.78 3.38
N PHE A 55 13.02 21.68 4.29
CA PHE A 55 12.54 21.69 5.68
C PHE A 55 11.61 22.86 6.01
N ARG A 56 11.13 23.61 5.01
CA ARG A 56 10.24 24.76 5.22
C ARG A 56 8.95 24.41 5.98
N ASP A 57 8.45 23.18 5.81
CA ASP A 57 7.23 22.67 6.44
C ASP A 57 7.48 21.88 7.73
N LEU A 58 8.74 21.86 8.21
CA LEU A 58 9.12 21.19 9.46
C LEU A 58 8.34 21.77 10.64
N THR A 59 7.80 20.90 11.48
CA THR A 59 7.15 21.25 12.74
C THR A 59 8.13 21.11 13.91
N ILE A 60 7.88 21.86 14.98
CA ILE A 60 8.69 21.77 16.21
C ILE A 60 8.51 20.40 16.89
N GLU A 61 7.35 19.79 16.72
CA GLU A 61 7.06 18.44 17.21
C GLU A 61 7.91 17.39 16.49
N GLU A 62 8.00 17.45 15.16
CA GLU A 62 8.84 16.53 14.36
C GLU A 62 10.29 16.66 14.75
N LEU A 63 10.81 17.89 14.88
CA LEU A 63 12.18 18.13 15.34
C LEU A 63 12.42 17.56 16.75
N SER A 64 11.49 17.81 17.68
CA SER A 64 11.59 17.29 19.05
C SER A 64 11.56 15.76 19.08
N ASN A 65 10.76 15.12 18.24
CA ASN A 65 10.70 13.66 18.14
C ASN A 65 12.01 13.08 17.59
N VAL A 66 12.66 13.75 16.63
CA VAL A 66 14.00 13.36 16.17
C VAL A 66 15.03 13.50 17.31
N LEU A 67 15.02 14.61 18.07
CA LEU A 67 15.90 14.79 19.23
C LEU A 67 15.73 13.70 20.28
N LYS A 68 14.50 13.29 20.60
CA LYS A 68 14.22 12.18 21.52
C LYS A 68 14.85 10.86 21.05
N ILE A 69 14.78 10.55 19.76
CA ILE A 69 15.44 9.35 19.20
C ILE A 69 16.96 9.46 19.34
N LEU A 70 17.55 10.60 18.97
CA LEU A 70 18.99 10.81 19.06
C LEU A 70 19.50 10.71 20.52
N ASP A 71 18.72 11.21 21.47
CA ASP A 71 19.03 11.09 22.91
C ASP A 71 18.97 9.62 23.36
N SER A 72 17.92 8.89 22.99
CA SER A 72 17.76 7.46 23.31
C SER A 72 18.91 6.60 22.77
N GLN A 73 19.52 7.02 21.67
CA GLN A 73 20.70 6.36 21.09
C GLN A 73 22.02 6.89 21.68
N SER A 74 21.98 7.77 22.68
CA SER A 74 23.16 8.41 23.28
C SER A 74 24.03 9.16 22.27
N LEU A 75 23.42 9.70 21.22
CA LEU A 75 24.07 10.54 20.21
C LEU A 75 24.12 12.00 20.66
N ILE A 76 23.11 12.45 21.39
CA ILE A 76 23.06 13.77 22.03
C ILE A 76 22.53 13.62 23.45
N SER A 77 22.60 14.67 24.26
CA SER A 77 21.84 14.83 25.50
C SER A 77 20.78 15.88 25.27
N PHE A 78 19.51 15.49 25.29
CA PHE A 78 18.39 16.40 25.11
C PHE A 78 17.73 16.71 26.44
N ASP A 79 17.76 17.98 26.83
CA ASP A 79 17.09 18.53 28.02
C ASP A 79 15.74 19.10 27.57
N ILE A 80 14.65 18.41 27.96
CA ILE A 80 13.30 18.77 27.58
C ILE A 80 12.83 20.03 28.32
N GLU A 81 13.26 20.23 29.59
CA GLU A 81 12.86 21.38 30.39
C GLU A 81 13.51 22.68 29.87
N GLN A 82 14.78 22.61 29.53
CA GLN A 82 15.53 23.74 28.99
C GLN A 82 15.37 23.90 27.48
N MET A 83 14.67 22.96 26.81
CA MET A 83 14.56 22.94 25.34
C MET A 83 15.91 23.12 24.66
N SER A 84 16.92 22.37 25.11
CA SER A 84 18.28 22.43 24.59
C SER A 84 18.93 21.06 24.46
N PHE A 85 19.88 20.92 23.57
CA PHE A 85 20.59 19.67 23.36
C PHE A 85 22.09 19.88 23.13
N ARG A 86 22.87 18.90 23.54
CA ARG A 86 24.33 18.96 23.51
C ARG A 86 24.96 17.65 23.11
N ILE A 87 26.25 17.70 22.74
CA ILE A 87 27.04 16.54 22.28
C ILE A 87 27.18 15.47 23.36
N LYS A 88 27.16 14.19 22.96
CA LYS A 88 27.59 13.02 23.77
C LYS A 88 28.77 12.30 23.10
N GLY A 89 29.43 11.40 23.82
CA GLY A 89 30.66 10.73 23.36
C GLY A 89 30.52 9.96 22.03
N ARG A 90 29.35 9.37 21.73
CA ARG A 90 29.10 8.64 20.47
C ARG A 90 28.89 9.54 19.25
N SER A 91 28.60 10.83 19.45
CA SER A 91 28.23 11.77 18.37
C SER A 91 29.33 11.92 17.34
N PHE A 92 30.59 11.95 17.79
CA PHE A 92 31.73 12.15 16.89
C PHE A 92 31.85 10.99 15.87
N ARG A 93 31.82 9.76 16.36
CA ARG A 93 31.90 8.57 15.51
C ARG A 93 30.70 8.50 14.57
N TYR A 94 29.49 8.71 15.10
CA TYR A 94 28.25 8.72 14.32
C TYR A 94 28.30 9.75 13.18
N TYR A 95 28.68 11.00 13.48
CA TYR A 95 28.70 12.08 12.51
C TYR A 95 29.59 11.75 11.31
N PHE A 96 30.84 11.32 11.55
CA PHE A 96 31.79 11.01 10.49
C PHE A 96 31.49 9.70 9.75
N GLN A 97 30.81 8.76 10.38
CA GLN A 97 30.38 7.53 9.72
C GLN A 97 29.15 7.73 8.83
N ASN A 98 28.34 8.76 9.08
CA ASN A 98 27.08 9.01 8.39
C ASN A 98 27.08 10.31 7.54
N ILE A 99 28.22 10.75 7.02
CA ILE A 99 28.32 11.94 6.15
C ILE A 99 27.45 11.79 4.89
N SER A 100 27.29 10.58 4.39
CA SER A 100 26.41 10.27 3.25
C SER A 100 25.20 9.49 3.72
N THR A 101 24.01 9.88 3.27
CA THR A 101 22.77 9.12 3.46
C THR A 101 22.60 8.00 2.43
N ILE A 102 23.48 7.93 1.40
CA ILE A 102 23.47 6.82 0.44
C ILE A 102 23.82 5.53 1.18
N PRO A 103 22.95 4.50 1.14
CA PRO A 103 23.21 3.24 1.81
C PRO A 103 24.46 2.52 1.28
N ASP A 104 25.32 2.03 2.17
CA ASP A 104 26.40 1.14 1.77
C ASP A 104 25.82 -0.23 1.40
N ILE A 105 25.83 -0.58 0.13
CA ILE A 105 25.32 -1.85 -0.37
C ILE A 105 26.47 -2.86 -0.43
N LEU A 106 26.49 -3.78 0.55
CA LEU A 106 27.44 -4.90 0.52
C LEU A 106 27.07 -5.87 -0.60
N LYS A 107 28.08 -6.35 -1.32
CA LYS A 107 27.91 -7.31 -2.42
C LYS A 107 28.44 -8.68 -2.02
N TYR A 108 27.60 -9.69 -2.24
CA TYR A 108 27.95 -11.10 -2.03
C TYR A 108 28.50 -11.69 -3.31
N LYS A 109 29.63 -12.39 -3.23
CA LYS A 109 30.19 -13.16 -4.34
C LYS A 109 29.41 -14.46 -4.51
N VAL A 110 28.87 -14.72 -5.71
CA VAL A 110 28.19 -15.97 -6.06
C VAL A 110 29.21 -16.96 -6.62
N VAL A 111 29.31 -18.12 -6.01
CA VAL A 111 30.28 -19.16 -6.39
C VAL A 111 29.55 -20.48 -6.63
N ASP A 112 29.71 -21.03 -7.81
CA ASP A 112 29.28 -22.40 -8.11
C ASP A 112 30.24 -23.38 -7.42
N ILE A 113 29.70 -24.17 -6.50
CA ILE A 113 30.52 -25.13 -5.74
C ILE A 113 30.99 -26.32 -6.59
N THR A 114 30.27 -26.64 -7.66
CA THR A 114 30.59 -27.76 -8.56
C THR A 114 31.81 -27.44 -9.39
N SER A 115 31.81 -26.26 -10.03
CA SER A 115 32.93 -25.83 -10.89
C SER A 115 33.96 -24.95 -10.15
N LYS A 116 33.69 -24.54 -8.91
CA LYS A 116 34.45 -23.56 -8.13
C LYS A 116 34.63 -22.20 -8.84
N LYS A 117 33.80 -21.91 -9.85
CA LYS A 117 33.87 -20.67 -10.61
C LYS A 117 33.05 -19.57 -9.95
N TRP A 118 33.57 -18.35 -10.03
CA TRP A 118 32.83 -17.14 -9.71
C TRP A 118 31.80 -16.84 -10.81
N ILE A 119 30.53 -16.74 -10.44
CA ILE A 119 29.41 -16.51 -11.37
C ILE A 119 29.12 -15.01 -11.49
N GLY A 120 29.11 -14.29 -10.37
CA GLY A 120 28.76 -12.89 -10.32
C GLY A 120 28.60 -12.37 -8.89
N THR A 121 27.87 -11.28 -8.74
CA THR A 121 27.59 -10.69 -7.42
C THR A 121 26.10 -10.47 -7.23
N LEU A 122 25.63 -10.60 -6.00
CA LEU A 122 24.29 -10.22 -5.55
C LEU A 122 24.42 -9.15 -4.48
N ASP A 123 23.49 -8.21 -4.41
CA ASP A 123 23.45 -7.24 -3.32
C ASP A 123 22.91 -7.86 -2.02
N GLN A 124 23.22 -7.23 -0.89
CA GLN A 124 22.79 -7.72 0.41
C GLN A 124 21.28 -7.70 0.60
N ARG A 125 20.55 -6.81 -0.11
CA ARG A 125 19.10 -6.75 -0.08
C ARG A 125 18.50 -8.02 -0.68
N PHE A 126 18.95 -8.40 -1.87
CA PHE A 126 18.52 -9.64 -2.52
C PHE A 126 18.82 -10.86 -1.65
N VAL A 127 20.05 -10.96 -1.14
CA VAL A 127 20.48 -12.08 -0.29
C VAL A 127 19.69 -12.11 1.03
N GLY A 128 19.37 -10.96 1.62
CA GLY A 128 18.57 -10.89 2.85
C GLY A 128 17.12 -11.31 2.66
N SER A 129 16.54 -11.06 1.48
CA SER A 129 15.16 -11.40 1.15
C SER A 129 14.98 -12.81 0.58
N TYR A 130 15.97 -13.30 -0.17
CA TYR A 130 15.86 -14.54 -0.95
C TYR A 130 17.02 -15.52 -0.71
N GLY A 131 17.92 -15.24 0.23
CA GLY A 131 19.15 -16.02 0.47
C GLY A 131 18.96 -17.34 1.21
N GLU A 132 17.74 -17.84 1.40
CA GLU A 132 17.49 -19.13 2.03
C GLU A 132 17.94 -20.30 1.15
N SER A 133 18.44 -21.37 1.79
CA SER A 133 18.85 -22.60 1.10
C SER A 133 17.68 -23.22 0.34
N GLY A 134 17.91 -23.64 -0.89
CA GLY A 134 16.90 -24.21 -1.79
C GLY A 134 16.20 -23.15 -2.66
N ASN A 135 16.33 -21.87 -2.38
CA ASN A 135 15.79 -20.82 -3.24
C ASN A 135 16.55 -20.80 -4.57
N ILE A 136 15.80 -20.57 -5.64
CA ILE A 136 16.32 -20.54 -7.01
C ILE A 136 16.25 -19.09 -7.51
N PHE A 137 17.26 -18.67 -8.25
CA PHE A 137 17.31 -17.35 -8.89
C PHE A 137 18.01 -17.40 -10.23
N VAL A 138 17.84 -16.36 -11.05
CA VAL A 138 18.48 -16.23 -12.36
C VAL A 138 19.65 -15.26 -12.26
N LEU A 139 20.82 -15.67 -12.70
CA LEU A 139 22.01 -14.83 -12.83
C LEU A 139 22.76 -15.17 -14.12
N ARG A 140 23.08 -14.18 -14.92
CA ARG A 140 23.73 -14.34 -16.26
C ARG A 140 22.99 -15.30 -17.19
N GLY A 141 21.65 -15.26 -17.18
CA GLY A 141 20.82 -16.09 -18.06
C GLY A 141 20.72 -17.58 -17.67
N SER A 142 21.28 -17.98 -16.52
CA SER A 142 21.20 -19.34 -15.99
C SER A 142 20.49 -19.36 -14.64
N GLN A 143 19.80 -20.47 -14.35
CA GLN A 143 19.14 -20.68 -13.06
C GLN A 143 20.11 -21.33 -12.06
N TRP A 144 20.08 -20.85 -10.84
CA TRP A 144 20.95 -21.28 -9.74
C TRP A 144 20.13 -21.55 -8.48
N SER A 145 20.41 -22.65 -7.80
CA SER A 145 19.88 -22.98 -6.48
C SER A 145 20.87 -22.54 -5.41
N ILE A 146 20.40 -21.84 -4.38
CA ILE A 146 21.21 -21.42 -3.23
C ILE A 146 21.41 -22.63 -2.29
N LEU A 147 22.65 -22.97 -2.04
CA LEU A 147 22.99 -24.00 -1.08
C LEU A 147 23.22 -23.44 0.32
N ASN A 148 24.00 -22.38 0.43
CA ASN A 148 24.18 -21.65 1.66
C ASN A 148 24.67 -20.23 1.43
N VAL A 149 24.52 -19.39 2.46
CA VAL A 149 25.00 -18.01 2.49
C VAL A 149 25.98 -17.86 3.66
N ASP A 150 27.23 -17.52 3.35
CA ASP A 150 28.22 -17.14 4.34
C ASP A 150 28.24 -15.61 4.51
N LYS A 151 27.57 -15.14 5.58
CA LYS A 151 27.48 -13.71 5.90
C LYS A 151 28.83 -13.10 6.30
N LYS A 152 29.79 -13.90 6.83
CA LYS A 152 31.11 -13.40 7.26
C LYS A 152 32.03 -13.14 6.07
N SER A 153 32.07 -14.07 5.11
CA SER A 153 32.90 -13.91 3.90
C SER A 153 32.16 -13.24 2.73
N LEU A 154 30.92 -12.83 2.92
CA LEU A 154 30.04 -12.28 1.89
C LEU A 154 29.98 -13.15 0.65
N LYS A 155 29.65 -14.45 0.83
CA LYS A 155 29.62 -15.45 -0.21
C LYS A 155 28.25 -16.14 -0.27
N VAL A 156 27.76 -16.39 -1.49
CA VAL A 156 26.62 -17.28 -1.75
C VAL A 156 27.12 -18.46 -2.55
N ASN A 157 27.03 -19.65 -1.98
CA ASN A 157 27.36 -20.89 -2.65
C ASN A 157 26.13 -21.45 -3.35
N VAL A 158 26.27 -21.74 -4.66
CA VAL A 158 25.17 -22.16 -5.51
C VAL A 158 25.53 -23.40 -6.32
N GLU A 159 24.50 -24.06 -6.85
CA GLU A 159 24.64 -25.10 -7.87
C GLU A 159 23.71 -24.80 -9.06
N PRO A 160 24.02 -25.30 -10.28
CA PRO A 160 23.15 -25.14 -11.44
C PRO A 160 21.78 -25.81 -11.21
N PHE A 161 20.69 -25.12 -11.55
CA PHE A 161 19.34 -25.67 -11.51
C PHE A 161 18.81 -25.90 -12.93
N LEU A 162 18.44 -27.16 -13.24
CA LEU A 162 17.99 -27.57 -14.58
C LEU A 162 16.46 -27.66 -14.70
N GLY A 163 15.69 -27.31 -13.67
CA GLY A 163 14.22 -27.34 -13.67
C GLY A 163 13.59 -26.08 -14.25
N LYS A 164 12.29 -26.16 -14.60
CA LYS A 164 11.48 -24.98 -14.86
C LYS A 164 10.90 -24.49 -13.54
N SER A 165 11.29 -23.31 -13.09
CA SER A 165 10.75 -22.70 -11.86
C SER A 165 10.44 -21.23 -12.13
N LYS A 166 9.36 -20.72 -11.52
CA LYS A 166 9.06 -19.28 -11.44
C LYS A 166 10.00 -18.68 -10.39
N VAL A 167 11.03 -17.99 -10.82
CA VAL A 167 12.14 -17.55 -9.95
C VAL A 167 12.28 -16.04 -9.93
N PRO A 168 12.65 -15.45 -8.78
CA PRO A 168 12.99 -14.05 -8.73
C PRO A 168 14.21 -13.77 -9.63
N TYR A 169 14.06 -12.79 -10.50
CA TYR A 169 15.11 -12.30 -11.38
C TYR A 169 15.82 -11.13 -10.72
N TRP A 170 17.16 -11.15 -10.70
CA TRP A 170 17.94 -9.98 -10.27
C TRP A 170 17.97 -8.95 -11.40
N GLU A 171 17.32 -7.83 -11.21
CA GLU A 171 17.33 -6.70 -12.14
C GLU A 171 18.20 -5.57 -11.60
N GLY A 172 18.87 -4.87 -12.53
CA GLY A 172 19.53 -3.60 -12.25
C GLY A 172 18.54 -2.47 -11.94
N GLU A 173 19.04 -1.23 -11.86
CA GLU A 173 18.17 -0.05 -11.71
C GLU A 173 17.20 0.04 -12.88
N ASN A 174 15.92 0.17 -12.56
CA ASN A 174 14.87 0.41 -13.52
C ASN A 174 14.40 1.86 -13.36
N ILE A 175 14.69 2.69 -14.35
CA ILE A 175 14.28 4.07 -14.40
C ILE A 175 12.75 4.11 -14.58
N PRO A 176 11.98 4.67 -13.63
CA PRO A 176 10.54 4.75 -13.77
C PRO A 176 10.15 5.69 -14.91
N VAL A 177 9.17 5.31 -15.70
CA VAL A 177 8.55 6.21 -16.69
C VAL A 177 7.58 7.14 -15.96
N ASP A 178 7.70 8.43 -16.17
CA ASP A 178 6.84 9.43 -15.56
C ASP A 178 5.41 9.43 -16.16
N TYR A 179 4.48 10.04 -15.42
CA TYR A 179 3.08 10.14 -15.84
C TYR A 179 2.92 10.85 -17.19
N ALA A 180 3.60 11.99 -17.39
CA ALA A 180 3.43 12.78 -18.59
C ALA A 180 3.91 12.03 -19.85
N THR A 181 5.02 11.27 -19.75
CA THR A 181 5.52 10.42 -20.84
C THR A 181 4.55 9.26 -21.13
N ALA A 182 4.05 8.59 -20.11
CA ALA A 182 3.11 7.48 -20.28
C ALA A 182 1.76 7.96 -20.84
N ASN A 183 1.25 9.09 -20.36
CA ASN A 183 0.03 9.71 -20.87
C ASN A 183 0.18 10.15 -22.33
N LYS A 184 1.36 10.67 -22.72
CA LYS A 184 1.68 11.01 -24.11
C LYS A 184 1.65 9.80 -25.03
N VAL A 185 2.06 8.62 -24.53
CA VAL A 185 1.90 7.35 -25.27
C VAL A 185 0.42 7.05 -25.48
N GLY A 186 -0.44 7.23 -24.46
CA GLY A 186 -1.89 7.11 -24.59
C GLY A 186 -2.46 8.01 -25.69
N GLN A 187 -2.10 9.31 -25.67
CA GLN A 187 -2.52 10.28 -26.69
C GLN A 187 -2.07 9.90 -28.11
N ILE A 188 -0.86 9.35 -28.25
CA ILE A 188 -0.37 8.85 -29.54
C ILE A 188 -1.23 7.66 -30.01
N ARG A 189 -1.59 6.74 -29.12
CA ARG A 189 -2.47 5.61 -29.44
C ARG A 189 -3.84 6.08 -29.94
N THR A 190 -4.42 7.08 -29.30
CA THR A 190 -5.67 7.71 -29.78
C THR A 190 -5.54 8.31 -31.18
N LYS A 191 -4.43 9.01 -31.46
CA LYS A 191 -4.15 9.57 -32.79
C LYS A 191 -4.01 8.49 -33.86
N VAL A 192 -3.36 7.37 -33.53
CA VAL A 192 -3.23 6.20 -34.43
C VAL A 192 -4.58 5.59 -34.73
N LYS A 193 -5.41 5.36 -33.68
CA LYS A 193 -6.78 4.85 -33.83
C LYS A 193 -7.64 5.71 -34.77
N ASN A 194 -7.49 7.02 -34.66
CA ASN A 194 -8.23 7.98 -35.48
C ASN A 194 -7.62 8.21 -36.88
N GLY A 195 -6.57 7.46 -37.27
CA GLY A 195 -5.91 7.60 -38.57
C GLY A 195 -5.12 8.89 -38.75
N LEU A 196 -4.88 9.66 -37.69
CA LEU A 196 -4.16 10.94 -37.74
C LEU A 196 -2.64 10.77 -37.83
N VAL A 197 -2.13 9.62 -37.44
CA VAL A 197 -0.70 9.28 -37.47
C VAL A 197 -0.55 7.86 -38.03
N SER A 198 0.32 7.67 -39.00
CA SER A 198 0.66 6.35 -39.56
C SER A 198 1.93 5.83 -38.88
N PHE A 199 1.89 4.60 -38.39
CA PHE A 199 3.06 3.85 -37.91
C PHE A 199 3.27 2.60 -38.75
N SER A 200 4.42 1.93 -38.58
CA SER A 200 4.70 0.67 -39.25
C SER A 200 3.61 -0.38 -38.96
N ASN A 201 3.30 -1.23 -39.92
CA ASN A 201 2.28 -2.28 -39.81
C ASN A 201 2.45 -3.16 -38.56
N LYS A 202 3.68 -3.34 -38.06
CA LYS A 202 3.97 -4.10 -36.85
C LYS A 202 3.35 -3.44 -35.59
N ILE A 203 3.49 -2.10 -35.47
CA ILE A 203 2.92 -1.37 -34.34
C ILE A 203 1.38 -1.38 -34.40
N ILE A 204 0.83 -1.26 -35.62
CA ILE A 204 -0.65 -1.30 -35.81
C ILE A 204 -1.18 -2.69 -35.52
N SER A 205 -0.49 -3.76 -35.90
CA SER A 205 -0.93 -5.13 -35.56
C SER A 205 -0.87 -5.45 -34.05
N GLU A 206 0.09 -4.86 -33.35
CA GLU A 206 0.15 -4.95 -31.88
C GLU A 206 -0.99 -4.19 -31.19
N LEU A 207 -1.59 -3.20 -31.86
CA LEU A 207 -2.75 -2.42 -31.40
C LEU A 207 -4.07 -2.98 -31.94
N ASN A 208 -4.12 -4.21 -32.44
CA ASN A 208 -5.29 -4.83 -33.04
C ASN A 208 -6.33 -5.25 -31.99
N PHE A 209 -6.76 -4.27 -31.21
CA PHE A 209 -7.86 -4.37 -30.24
C PHE A 209 -9.08 -3.66 -30.78
N ASP A 210 -10.26 -4.18 -30.52
CA ASP A 210 -11.50 -3.46 -30.73
C ASP A 210 -11.55 -2.17 -29.90
N ILE A 211 -10.88 -2.19 -28.73
CA ILE A 211 -10.78 -1.04 -27.82
C ILE A 211 -9.30 -0.87 -27.43
N ILE A 212 -8.69 0.24 -27.81
CA ILE A 212 -7.28 0.56 -27.52
C ILE A 212 -7.19 1.28 -26.17
N PRO A 213 -6.34 0.79 -25.21
CA PRO A 213 -6.04 1.52 -23.99
C PRO A 213 -5.30 2.82 -24.31
N ASP A 214 -5.83 3.94 -23.87
CA ASP A 214 -5.34 5.29 -24.14
C ASP A 214 -5.29 6.16 -22.86
N GLU A 215 -5.15 7.48 -23.02
CA GLU A 215 -5.08 8.41 -21.88
C GLU A 215 -6.39 8.57 -21.10
N LYS A 216 -7.52 8.13 -21.68
CA LYS A 216 -8.87 8.23 -21.09
C LYS A 216 -9.56 6.88 -20.92
N THR A 217 -8.90 5.79 -21.31
CA THR A 217 -9.51 4.47 -21.30
C THR A 217 -8.59 3.44 -20.69
N ILE A 218 -8.97 2.90 -19.55
CA ILE A 218 -8.38 1.70 -18.96
C ILE A 218 -9.08 0.49 -19.57
N VAL A 219 -8.30 -0.42 -20.15
CA VAL A 219 -8.83 -1.71 -20.64
C VAL A 219 -8.40 -2.80 -19.67
N VAL A 220 -9.36 -3.57 -19.18
CA VAL A 220 -9.13 -4.69 -18.28
C VAL A 220 -9.34 -5.99 -19.05
N GLU A 221 -8.29 -6.78 -19.17
CA GLU A 221 -8.38 -8.13 -19.75
C GLU A 221 -8.51 -9.17 -18.65
N SER A 222 -9.54 -10.01 -18.75
CA SER A 222 -9.78 -11.17 -17.90
C SER A 222 -9.86 -12.43 -18.76
N VAL A 223 -9.11 -13.46 -18.40
CA VAL A 223 -9.14 -14.77 -19.06
C VAL A 223 -9.69 -15.79 -18.07
N ARG A 224 -10.74 -16.53 -18.46
CA ARG A 224 -11.47 -17.42 -17.52
C ARG A 224 -10.63 -18.56 -16.95
N THR A 225 -9.59 -18.97 -17.67
CA THR A 225 -8.70 -20.10 -17.31
C THR A 225 -7.50 -19.67 -16.51
N GLU A 226 -7.31 -18.37 -16.33
CA GLU A 226 -6.14 -17.78 -15.66
C GLU A 226 -6.54 -17.13 -14.34
N ASP A 227 -5.60 -17.15 -13.39
CA ASP A 227 -5.75 -16.51 -12.08
C ASP A 227 -5.40 -15.00 -12.13
N GLU A 228 -4.99 -14.50 -13.30
CA GLU A 228 -4.54 -13.13 -13.51
C GLU A 228 -5.60 -12.31 -14.26
N ILE A 229 -5.64 -11.00 -13.94
CA ILE A 229 -6.26 -9.97 -14.76
C ILE A 229 -5.23 -8.87 -15.06
N VAL A 230 -5.31 -8.26 -16.23
CA VAL A 230 -4.36 -7.20 -16.65
C VAL A 230 -5.14 -5.93 -16.94
N LEU A 231 -4.80 -4.86 -16.21
CA LEU A 231 -5.31 -3.51 -16.46
C LEU A 231 -4.28 -2.77 -17.31
N HIS A 232 -4.66 -2.36 -18.49
CA HIS A 232 -3.85 -1.49 -19.36
C HIS A 232 -4.13 -0.03 -19.03
N ALA A 233 -3.15 0.67 -18.47
CA ALA A 233 -3.29 2.03 -17.97
C ALA A 233 -2.03 2.86 -18.28
N CYS A 234 -2.20 3.95 -19.04
CA CYS A 234 -1.11 4.83 -19.48
C CYS A 234 -0.77 5.90 -18.44
N PHE A 235 -0.49 5.51 -17.18
CA PHE A 235 -0.28 6.45 -16.08
C PHE A 235 1.17 6.52 -15.57
N GLY A 236 2.07 5.71 -16.12
CA GLY A 236 3.47 5.67 -15.69
C GLY A 236 3.72 4.72 -14.51
N THR A 237 5.00 4.48 -14.25
CA THR A 237 5.43 3.40 -13.35
C THR A 237 4.94 3.60 -11.91
N LYS A 238 5.14 4.80 -11.35
CA LYS A 238 4.82 5.07 -9.93
C LYS A 238 3.32 5.06 -9.65
N ILE A 239 2.51 5.65 -10.53
CA ILE A 239 1.04 5.67 -10.39
C ILE A 239 0.48 4.27 -10.54
N ASN A 240 0.89 3.51 -11.57
CA ASN A 240 0.45 2.13 -11.75
C ASN A 240 0.86 1.24 -10.57
N SER A 241 2.06 1.46 -10.02
CA SER A 241 2.52 0.77 -8.80
C SER A 241 1.65 1.10 -7.58
N THR A 242 1.25 2.38 -7.44
CA THR A 242 0.36 2.82 -6.35
C THR A 242 -1.02 2.19 -6.48
N ILE A 243 -1.63 2.26 -7.68
CA ILE A 243 -2.94 1.65 -7.95
C ILE A 243 -2.88 0.13 -7.76
N GLY A 244 -1.83 -0.52 -8.25
CA GLY A 244 -1.63 -1.97 -8.10
C GLY A 244 -1.56 -2.39 -6.63
N MET A 245 -0.72 -1.72 -5.83
CA MET A 245 -0.58 -2.01 -4.40
C MET A 245 -1.88 -1.75 -3.63
N MET A 246 -2.55 -0.63 -3.92
CA MET A 246 -3.85 -0.27 -3.35
C MET A 246 -4.90 -1.33 -3.66
N LEU A 247 -5.07 -1.69 -4.95
CA LEU A 247 -6.02 -2.69 -5.39
C LEU A 247 -5.72 -4.07 -4.79
N GLY A 248 -4.45 -4.48 -4.77
CA GLY A 248 -4.03 -5.72 -4.12
C GLY A 248 -4.52 -5.78 -2.67
N SER A 249 -4.24 -4.75 -1.90
CA SER A 249 -4.61 -4.65 -0.49
C SER A 249 -6.14 -4.64 -0.25
N LEU A 250 -6.89 -3.87 -1.05
CA LEU A 250 -8.35 -3.77 -0.95
C LEU A 250 -9.04 -5.08 -1.39
N LEU A 251 -8.61 -5.65 -2.51
CA LEU A 251 -9.15 -6.91 -3.02
C LEU A 251 -8.82 -8.10 -2.12
N GLU A 252 -7.63 -8.16 -1.50
CA GLU A 252 -7.34 -9.15 -0.45
C GLU A 252 -8.38 -9.10 0.66
N SER A 253 -8.69 -7.89 1.13
CA SER A 253 -9.70 -7.66 2.16
C SER A 253 -11.12 -8.08 1.71
N THR A 254 -11.46 -7.85 0.44
CA THR A 254 -12.79 -8.15 -0.11
C THR A 254 -12.96 -9.62 -0.45
N LEU A 255 -11.94 -10.24 -1.05
CA LEU A 255 -11.97 -11.64 -1.47
C LEU A 255 -11.63 -12.60 -0.33
N GLY A 256 -10.95 -12.15 0.73
CA GLY A 256 -10.38 -13.02 1.76
C GLY A 256 -9.40 -14.04 1.18
N SER A 257 -8.60 -13.62 0.20
CA SER A 257 -7.59 -14.42 -0.48
C SER A 257 -6.43 -13.52 -0.90
N PRO A 258 -5.18 -13.98 -0.83
CA PRO A 258 -4.03 -13.19 -1.26
C PRO A 258 -4.16 -12.70 -2.70
N VAL A 259 -3.79 -11.45 -2.93
CA VAL A 259 -3.72 -10.83 -4.26
C VAL A 259 -2.32 -10.33 -4.49
N THR A 260 -1.61 -10.94 -5.43
CA THR A 260 -0.29 -10.45 -5.83
C THR A 260 -0.41 -9.43 -6.95
N THR A 261 0.47 -8.44 -6.94
CA THR A 261 0.42 -7.34 -7.90
C THR A 261 1.75 -7.17 -8.60
N LYS A 262 1.69 -6.85 -9.89
CA LYS A 262 2.82 -6.40 -10.70
C LYS A 262 2.41 -5.14 -11.44
N ALA A 263 3.31 -4.18 -11.62
CA ALA A 263 3.02 -2.99 -12.39
C ALA A 263 4.22 -2.54 -13.20
N ASP A 264 3.94 -2.02 -14.39
CA ASP A 264 4.90 -1.30 -15.21
C ASP A 264 4.31 0.07 -15.62
N ALA A 265 4.95 0.77 -16.54
CA ALA A 265 4.52 2.09 -16.98
C ALA A 265 3.13 2.11 -17.66
N TYR A 266 2.64 0.98 -18.13
CA TYR A 266 1.45 0.88 -18.99
C TYR A 266 0.46 -0.19 -18.54
N ARG A 267 0.79 -0.98 -17.52
CA ARG A 267 -0.01 -2.13 -17.09
C ARG A 267 0.07 -2.36 -15.60
N ILE A 268 -1.02 -2.94 -15.09
CA ILE A 268 -1.11 -3.49 -13.72
C ILE A 268 -1.66 -4.91 -13.87
N CYS A 269 -0.95 -5.90 -13.36
CA CYS A 269 -1.39 -7.28 -13.30
C CYS A 269 -1.75 -7.62 -11.85
N LEU A 270 -2.95 -8.16 -11.65
CA LEU A 270 -3.43 -8.67 -10.38
C LEU A 270 -3.65 -10.17 -10.51
N SER A 271 -3.12 -10.96 -9.57
CA SER A 271 -3.25 -12.41 -9.56
C SER A 271 -3.81 -12.89 -8.23
N SER A 272 -4.86 -13.69 -8.27
CA SER A 272 -5.51 -14.28 -7.10
C SER A 272 -6.13 -15.63 -7.42
N LYS A 273 -6.06 -16.57 -6.49
CA LYS A 273 -6.76 -17.86 -6.60
C LYS A 273 -8.29 -17.73 -6.63
N LYS A 274 -8.82 -16.66 -6.05
CA LYS A 274 -10.24 -16.31 -6.16
C LYS A 274 -10.43 -15.33 -7.31
N ARG A 275 -11.42 -15.60 -8.16
CA ARG A 275 -11.72 -14.74 -9.31
C ARG A 275 -12.05 -13.32 -8.88
N ILE A 276 -11.35 -12.37 -9.47
CA ILE A 276 -11.63 -10.94 -9.37
C ILE A 276 -12.72 -10.62 -10.38
N SER A 277 -13.86 -10.08 -9.94
CA SER A 277 -14.93 -9.65 -10.85
C SER A 277 -14.79 -8.19 -11.24
N GLU A 278 -15.39 -7.82 -12.38
CA GLU A 278 -15.50 -6.42 -12.81
C GLU A 278 -16.09 -5.53 -11.71
N LYS A 279 -17.13 -6.02 -11.04
CA LYS A 279 -17.81 -5.30 -9.96
C LYS A 279 -16.89 -5.05 -8.77
N ASP A 280 -16.10 -6.04 -8.37
CA ASP A 280 -15.15 -5.88 -7.25
C ASP A 280 -14.10 -4.83 -7.60
N LEU A 281 -13.52 -4.91 -8.82
CA LEU A 281 -12.52 -3.96 -9.29
C LEU A 281 -13.05 -2.52 -9.35
N ILE A 282 -14.22 -2.32 -9.94
CA ILE A 282 -14.83 -0.98 -10.06
C ILE A 282 -15.19 -0.43 -8.68
N ASN A 283 -15.73 -1.24 -7.79
CA ASN A 283 -16.04 -0.83 -6.44
C ASN A 283 -14.78 -0.31 -5.70
N GLU A 284 -13.67 -1.04 -5.78
CA GLU A 284 -12.44 -0.62 -5.10
C GLU A 284 -11.80 0.63 -5.73
N LEU A 285 -11.90 0.80 -7.05
CA LEU A 285 -11.41 2.01 -7.74
C LEU A 285 -12.26 3.27 -7.47
N THR A 286 -13.55 3.11 -7.14
CA THR A 286 -14.47 4.24 -6.93
C THR A 286 -14.85 4.49 -5.48
N SER A 287 -14.39 3.64 -4.56
CA SER A 287 -14.63 3.76 -3.12
C SER A 287 -13.99 5.03 -2.54
N LYS A 288 -14.56 5.53 -1.42
CA LYS A 288 -13.94 6.61 -0.64
C LYS A 288 -13.04 6.01 0.41
N PHE A 289 -11.77 6.39 0.38
CA PHE A 289 -10.76 6.01 1.37
C PHE A 289 -9.63 7.05 1.41
N GLU A 290 -8.86 7.03 2.48
CA GLU A 290 -7.62 7.78 2.57
C GLU A 290 -6.48 6.94 1.97
N LEU A 291 -6.00 7.33 0.79
CA LEU A 291 -5.00 6.56 0.04
C LEU A 291 -3.71 6.35 0.87
N TYR A 292 -3.30 7.38 1.61
CA TYR A 292 -2.12 7.29 2.48
C TYR A 292 -2.24 6.16 3.53
N ASP A 293 -3.41 6.01 4.16
CA ASP A 293 -3.63 4.99 5.20
C ASP A 293 -3.57 3.57 4.63
N ILE A 294 -4.19 3.37 3.44
CA ILE A 294 -4.15 2.08 2.75
C ILE A 294 -2.72 1.75 2.35
N MET A 295 -2.04 2.68 1.70
CA MET A 295 -0.66 2.46 1.23
C MET A 295 0.30 2.23 2.38
N SER A 296 0.22 3.01 3.47
CA SER A 296 1.05 2.83 4.65
C SER A 296 0.86 1.46 5.31
N THR A 297 -0.36 0.92 5.24
CA THR A 297 -0.67 -0.43 5.74
C THR A 297 -0.17 -1.50 4.78
N ALA A 298 -0.41 -1.34 3.48
CA ALA A 298 -0.05 -2.31 2.45
C ALA A 298 1.46 -2.54 2.33
N ILE A 299 2.27 -1.48 2.53
CA ILE A 299 3.74 -1.59 2.43
C ILE A 299 4.40 -2.15 3.69
N LYS A 300 3.71 -2.16 4.84
CA LYS A 300 4.30 -2.40 6.17
C LYS A 300 5.12 -3.69 6.26
N ASP A 301 4.59 -4.77 5.67
CA ASP A 301 5.21 -6.10 5.73
C ASP A 301 5.97 -6.48 4.45
N THR A 302 6.24 -5.51 3.57
CA THR A 302 6.98 -5.76 2.33
C THR A 302 8.49 -5.84 2.55
N ASN A 303 9.18 -6.58 1.68
CA ASN A 303 10.65 -6.62 1.68
C ASN A 303 11.27 -5.23 1.42
N ASP A 304 10.60 -4.39 0.63
CA ASP A 304 11.03 -3.03 0.35
C ASP A 304 11.00 -2.17 1.62
N MET A 305 9.95 -2.30 2.42
CA MET A 305 9.82 -1.58 3.69
C MET A 305 10.85 -2.06 4.71
N THR A 306 11.06 -3.38 4.86
CA THR A 306 12.08 -3.90 5.77
C THR A 306 13.49 -3.45 5.39
N TRP A 307 13.79 -3.38 4.09
CA TRP A 307 15.05 -2.82 3.62
C TRP A 307 15.19 -1.33 3.93
N LYS A 308 14.14 -0.53 3.67
CA LYS A 308 14.15 0.92 3.99
C LYS A 308 14.31 1.18 5.48
N ILE A 309 13.59 0.44 6.33
CA ILE A 309 13.77 0.50 7.80
C ILE A 309 15.23 0.25 8.18
N TRP A 310 15.86 -0.74 7.56
CA TRP A 310 17.29 -1.02 7.83
C TRP A 310 18.20 0.14 7.47
N CYS A 311 17.98 0.74 6.30
CA CYS A 311 18.77 1.88 5.84
C CYS A 311 18.59 3.09 6.77
N VAL A 312 17.34 3.45 7.08
CA VAL A 312 17.00 4.57 7.96
C VAL A 312 17.51 4.33 9.39
N ALA A 313 17.37 3.10 9.91
CA ALA A 313 17.88 2.75 11.24
C ALA A 313 19.42 2.92 11.37
N LYS A 314 20.16 2.68 10.29
CA LYS A 314 21.59 3.02 10.23
C LYS A 314 21.84 4.52 10.33
N GLN A 315 21.04 5.32 9.63
CA GLN A 315 21.17 6.78 9.66
C GLN A 315 20.81 7.37 11.03
N PHE A 316 19.89 6.75 11.76
CA PHE A 316 19.58 7.14 13.15
C PHE A 316 20.51 6.51 14.19
N GLY A 317 21.54 5.74 13.78
CA GLY A 317 22.52 5.13 14.68
C GLY A 317 21.99 3.98 15.54
N ILE A 318 20.82 3.41 15.20
CA ILE A 318 20.24 2.22 15.86
C ILE A 318 20.99 0.97 15.42
N VAL A 319 21.34 0.93 14.14
CA VAL A 319 22.15 -0.12 13.53
C VAL A 319 23.50 0.46 13.16
N GLU A 320 24.59 -0.28 13.43
CA GLU A 320 25.92 0.14 13.00
C GLU A 320 26.00 0.21 11.47
N ARG A 321 26.66 1.25 10.92
CA ARG A 321 26.73 1.48 9.47
C ARG A 321 27.27 0.28 8.69
N GLY A 322 28.31 -0.39 9.19
CA GLY A 322 28.91 -1.58 8.57
C GLY A 322 28.13 -2.89 8.76
N ALA A 323 27.02 -2.88 9.51
CA ALA A 323 26.26 -4.11 9.77
C ALA A 323 25.66 -4.68 8.48
N VAL A 324 25.74 -6.01 8.37
CA VAL A 324 25.13 -6.78 7.27
C VAL A 324 23.61 -6.79 7.46
N TYR A 325 22.86 -6.63 6.37
CA TYR A 325 21.41 -6.65 6.40
C TYR A 325 20.87 -7.94 7.04
N ASP A 326 19.98 -7.74 8.01
CA ASP A 326 19.26 -8.82 8.66
C ASP A 326 17.75 -8.54 8.64
N PHE A 327 17.01 -9.37 7.91
CA PHE A 327 15.58 -9.22 7.71
C PHE A 327 14.79 -9.31 9.03
N LYS A 328 15.15 -10.25 9.92
CA LYS A 328 14.46 -10.43 11.21
C LYS A 328 14.69 -9.25 12.13
N GLN A 329 15.93 -8.76 12.20
CA GLN A 329 16.26 -7.58 12.98
C GLN A 329 15.55 -6.33 12.43
N SER A 330 15.46 -6.19 11.12
CA SER A 330 14.75 -5.07 10.49
C SER A 330 13.25 -5.09 10.82
N ARG A 331 12.61 -6.25 10.81
CA ARG A 331 11.20 -6.38 11.25
C ARG A 331 11.03 -6.02 12.72
N TYR A 332 11.91 -6.50 13.58
CA TYR A 332 11.89 -6.12 15.00
C TYR A 332 12.02 -4.61 15.18
N ILE A 333 12.89 -3.94 14.42
CA ILE A 333 13.04 -2.48 14.45
C ILE A 333 11.73 -1.81 14.00
N SER A 334 11.10 -2.29 12.91
CA SER A 334 9.81 -1.79 12.43
C SER A 334 8.72 -1.83 13.49
N GLU A 335 8.62 -2.94 14.21
CA GLU A 335 7.63 -3.13 15.28
C GLU A 335 7.91 -2.24 16.50
N ARG A 336 9.17 -2.20 16.94
CA ARG A 336 9.59 -1.45 18.12
C ARG A 336 9.49 0.07 17.94
N TYR A 337 9.72 0.58 16.73
CA TYR A 337 9.76 2.00 16.41
C TYR A 337 8.57 2.47 15.54
N THR A 338 7.43 1.80 15.63
CA THR A 338 6.26 1.98 14.73
C THR A 338 5.86 3.45 14.57
N ASP A 339 5.67 4.21 15.64
CA ASP A 339 5.18 5.60 15.58
C ASP A 339 6.29 6.65 15.65
N THR A 340 7.53 6.25 15.40
CA THR A 340 8.69 7.11 15.52
C THR A 340 9.12 7.72 14.18
N PRO A 341 9.99 8.75 14.20
CA PRO A 341 10.61 9.31 13.01
C PRO A 341 11.26 8.28 12.08
N ILE A 342 11.72 7.14 12.60
CA ILE A 342 12.41 6.11 11.82
C ILE A 342 11.45 5.44 10.84
N VAL A 343 10.30 4.97 11.32
CA VAL A 343 9.31 4.31 10.46
C VAL A 343 8.63 5.33 9.56
N LYS A 344 8.36 6.54 10.06
CA LYS A 344 7.81 7.63 9.25
C LYS A 344 8.73 7.99 8.08
N GLU A 345 10.04 8.08 8.31
CA GLU A 345 11.01 8.35 7.25
C GLU A 345 11.10 7.20 6.25
N ALA A 346 11.15 5.95 6.71
CA ALA A 346 11.20 4.80 5.83
C ALA A 346 9.96 4.71 4.90
N ILE A 347 8.75 5.03 5.42
CA ILE A 347 7.54 5.14 4.61
C ILE A 347 7.66 6.29 3.59
N ARG A 348 8.13 7.46 4.02
CA ARG A 348 8.30 8.65 3.17
C ARG A 348 9.29 8.40 2.03
N GLU A 349 10.45 7.81 2.33
CA GLU A 349 11.43 7.43 1.32
C GLU A 349 10.86 6.41 0.33
N LEU A 350 10.16 5.38 0.83
CA LEU A 350 9.57 4.37 -0.03
C LEU A 350 8.48 4.96 -0.94
N PHE A 351 7.66 5.88 -0.40
CA PHE A 351 6.67 6.59 -1.20
C PHE A 351 7.35 7.47 -2.25
N HIS A 352 8.37 8.24 -1.88
CA HIS A 352 9.12 9.06 -2.83
C HIS A 352 9.75 8.24 -3.95
N ASP A 353 10.33 7.08 -3.64
CA ASP A 353 11.05 6.26 -4.61
C ASP A 353 10.14 5.46 -5.53
N ARG A 354 9.04 4.90 -4.99
CA ARG A 354 8.26 3.85 -5.66
C ARG A 354 6.82 4.24 -6.04
N PHE A 355 6.25 5.25 -5.38
CA PHE A 355 4.83 5.56 -5.48
C PHE A 355 4.58 7.04 -5.80
N ASP A 356 3.37 7.33 -6.27
CA ASP A 356 2.91 8.71 -6.53
C ASP A 356 1.46 8.86 -6.05
N LEU A 357 1.30 9.18 -4.76
CA LEU A 357 -0.02 9.26 -4.15
C LEU A 357 -0.85 10.41 -4.72
N LEU A 358 -0.28 11.61 -4.83
CA LEU A 358 -1.00 12.82 -5.28
C LEU A 358 -1.60 12.66 -6.67
N ASN A 359 -0.80 12.22 -7.63
CA ASN A 359 -1.30 12.00 -8.98
C ASN A 359 -2.26 10.81 -9.03
N THR A 360 -2.06 9.78 -8.19
CA THR A 360 -2.99 8.65 -8.09
C THR A 360 -4.35 9.09 -7.59
N GLU A 361 -4.44 9.91 -6.55
CA GLU A 361 -5.70 10.49 -6.06
C GLU A 361 -6.44 11.23 -7.17
N SER A 362 -5.73 12.08 -7.93
CA SER A 362 -6.30 12.78 -9.08
C SER A 362 -6.84 11.82 -10.16
N ILE A 363 -6.12 10.73 -10.45
CA ILE A 363 -6.57 9.71 -11.41
C ILE A 363 -7.81 8.97 -10.89
N LEU A 364 -7.85 8.60 -9.61
CA LEU A 364 -9.01 7.94 -9.01
C LEU A 364 -10.24 8.84 -9.02
N GLU A 365 -10.07 10.15 -8.79
CA GLU A 365 -11.17 11.12 -8.93
C GLU A 365 -11.69 11.20 -10.37
N LYS A 366 -10.80 11.23 -11.37
CA LYS A 366 -11.18 11.20 -12.79
C LYS A 366 -11.93 9.92 -13.18
N ILE A 367 -11.52 8.76 -12.64
CA ILE A 367 -12.25 7.49 -12.82
C ILE A 367 -13.66 7.60 -12.23
N LYS A 368 -13.76 8.09 -11.00
CA LYS A 368 -15.03 8.26 -10.30
C LYS A 368 -15.99 9.22 -11.02
N ASN A 369 -15.45 10.31 -11.59
CA ASN A 369 -16.19 11.30 -12.36
C ASN A 369 -16.49 10.85 -13.80
N LYS A 370 -16.06 9.64 -14.21
CA LYS A 370 -16.19 9.09 -15.56
C LYS A 370 -15.44 9.89 -16.64
N GLU A 371 -14.41 10.64 -16.25
CA GLU A 371 -13.49 11.29 -17.18
C GLU A 371 -12.49 10.28 -17.76
N ILE A 372 -12.20 9.22 -17.00
CA ILE A 372 -11.47 8.02 -17.42
C ILE A 372 -12.43 6.85 -17.38
N ASN A 373 -12.60 6.18 -18.51
CA ASN A 373 -13.50 5.04 -18.67
C ASN A 373 -12.74 3.73 -18.37
N ILE A 374 -13.46 2.78 -17.78
CA ILE A 374 -12.98 1.41 -17.60
C ILE A 374 -13.78 0.51 -18.52
N VAL A 375 -13.09 -0.30 -19.32
CA VAL A 375 -13.70 -1.27 -20.23
C VAL A 375 -13.19 -2.65 -19.87
N TRP A 376 -14.11 -3.54 -19.51
CA TRP A 376 -13.81 -4.92 -19.17
C TRP A 376 -13.97 -5.82 -20.39
N ILE A 377 -13.00 -6.68 -20.65
CA ILE A 377 -12.97 -7.64 -21.75
C ILE A 377 -12.78 -9.04 -21.19
N ASP A 378 -13.77 -9.91 -21.35
CA ASP A 378 -13.62 -11.35 -21.13
C ASP A 378 -13.00 -11.96 -22.39
N ALA A 379 -11.69 -12.14 -22.37
CA ALA A 379 -10.91 -12.66 -23.49
C ALA A 379 -10.75 -14.19 -23.43
N LYS A 380 -10.47 -14.83 -24.57
CA LYS A 380 -10.08 -16.24 -24.62
C LYS A 380 -8.61 -16.42 -24.23
N ASN A 381 -7.75 -15.50 -24.66
CA ASN A 381 -6.33 -15.42 -24.34
C ASN A 381 -5.98 -13.95 -24.09
N PHE A 382 -4.94 -13.71 -23.33
CA PHE A 382 -4.39 -12.37 -23.17
C PHE A 382 -3.84 -11.85 -24.51
N SER A 383 -3.89 -10.56 -24.67
CA SER A 383 -3.32 -9.88 -25.82
C SER A 383 -1.79 -9.81 -25.76
N THR A 384 -1.17 -9.56 -26.90
CA THR A 384 0.28 -9.33 -27.00
C THR A 384 0.73 -8.09 -26.21
N LEU A 385 -0.18 -7.15 -25.92
CA LEU A 385 0.12 -6.01 -25.03
C LEU A 385 0.23 -6.43 -23.56
N ALA A 386 -0.37 -7.54 -23.15
CA ALA A 386 -0.26 -8.08 -21.80
C ALA A 386 1.01 -8.93 -21.60
N ASP A 387 1.55 -9.54 -22.67
CA ASP A 387 2.72 -10.44 -22.60
C ASP A 387 3.88 -9.90 -21.73
N PRO A 388 4.31 -8.63 -21.86
CA PRO A 388 5.47 -8.16 -21.09
C PRO A 388 5.28 -8.14 -19.59
N ILE A 389 4.04 -8.10 -19.07
CA ILE A 389 3.78 -8.13 -17.63
C ILE A 389 3.45 -9.55 -17.13
N LEU A 390 2.96 -10.40 -18.02
CA LEU A 390 2.67 -11.82 -17.74
C LEU A 390 3.93 -12.67 -17.76
N ASP A 391 4.91 -12.32 -18.60
CA ASP A 391 6.21 -13.00 -18.62
C ASP A 391 6.85 -12.94 -17.23
N ASN A 392 7.22 -14.10 -16.71
CA ASN A 392 7.73 -14.29 -15.33
C ASN A 392 9.05 -13.55 -15.04
N THR A 393 9.61 -12.85 -16.00
CA THR A 393 10.82 -12.03 -15.89
C THR A 393 10.56 -10.62 -15.38
N THR A 394 9.29 -10.18 -15.29
CA THR A 394 8.95 -8.85 -14.78
C THR A 394 8.66 -8.87 -13.27
N LYS A 395 8.96 -7.76 -12.64
CA LYS A 395 8.95 -7.53 -11.19
C LYS A 395 7.71 -8.07 -10.47
N ASN A 396 7.90 -9.05 -9.61
CA ASN A 396 6.95 -9.30 -8.55
C ASN A 396 7.16 -8.26 -7.44
N TYR A 397 6.15 -7.42 -7.16
CA TYR A 397 6.11 -6.79 -5.86
C TYR A 397 5.93 -7.90 -4.83
N PRO A 398 6.79 -7.98 -3.81
CA PRO A 398 6.67 -9.02 -2.81
C PRO A 398 5.31 -8.93 -2.13
N SER A 399 4.58 -10.04 -2.13
CA SER A 399 3.44 -10.20 -1.23
C SER A 399 3.90 -9.97 0.21
N PRO A 400 3.07 -9.41 1.08
CA PRO A 400 3.41 -9.23 2.48
C PRO A 400 3.88 -10.55 3.09
N ALA A 401 4.96 -10.51 3.89
CA ALA A 401 5.50 -11.72 4.54
C ALA A 401 4.54 -12.38 5.55
N ASN A 402 3.46 -11.67 5.93
CA ASN A 402 2.36 -12.13 6.79
C ASN A 402 1.02 -11.65 6.21
N VAL A 403 0.60 -12.29 5.15
CA VAL A 403 -0.66 -11.98 4.45
C VAL A 403 -1.86 -11.99 5.41
N ASP A 404 -1.95 -13.00 6.29
CA ASP A 404 -3.10 -13.16 7.19
C ASP A 404 -3.25 -11.99 8.19
N LYS A 405 -2.16 -11.48 8.74
CA LYS A 405 -2.21 -10.40 9.73
C LYS A 405 -2.53 -9.04 9.08
N SER A 406 -1.95 -8.75 7.91
CA SER A 406 -2.23 -7.50 7.18
C SER A 406 -3.66 -7.46 6.64
N ILE A 407 -4.20 -8.59 6.16
CA ILE A 407 -5.61 -8.73 5.75
C ILE A 407 -6.53 -8.46 6.95
N LEU A 408 -6.26 -9.06 8.10
CA LEU A 408 -7.04 -8.87 9.32
C LEU A 408 -7.10 -7.40 9.75
N ASP A 409 -5.97 -6.69 9.75
CA ASP A 409 -5.91 -5.29 10.13
C ASP A 409 -6.66 -4.38 9.15
N LEU A 410 -6.58 -4.67 7.85
CA LEU A 410 -7.35 -3.96 6.82
C LEU A 410 -8.85 -4.22 6.94
N VAL A 411 -9.24 -5.49 7.16
CA VAL A 411 -10.64 -5.85 7.39
C VAL A 411 -11.18 -5.13 8.63
N LYS A 412 -10.45 -5.14 9.75
CA LYS A 412 -10.84 -4.43 10.97
C LYS A 412 -11.04 -2.94 10.73
N LYS A 413 -10.09 -2.26 10.05
CA LYS A 413 -10.20 -0.83 9.72
C LYS A 413 -11.40 -0.54 8.82
N ARG A 414 -11.65 -1.36 7.80
CA ARG A 414 -12.81 -1.22 6.91
C ARG A 414 -14.12 -1.39 7.68
N LEU A 415 -14.24 -2.46 8.47
CA LEU A 415 -15.45 -2.72 9.27
C LEU A 415 -15.73 -1.56 10.23
N ALA A 416 -14.70 -1.02 10.88
CA ALA A 416 -14.80 0.07 11.83
C ALA A 416 -15.29 1.40 11.19
N LYS A 417 -14.91 1.66 9.93
CA LYS A 417 -15.27 2.89 9.17
C LYS A 417 -16.54 2.73 8.29
N THR A 418 -17.13 1.53 8.20
CA THR A 418 -18.34 1.31 7.39
C THR A 418 -19.52 2.10 7.92
N GLN A 419 -20.15 2.92 7.05
CA GLN A 419 -21.27 3.77 7.42
C GLN A 419 -22.59 3.00 7.44
N HIS A 420 -23.35 3.14 8.50
CA HIS A 420 -24.68 2.59 8.68
C HIS A 420 -25.69 3.69 9.01
N ARG A 421 -26.91 3.49 8.54
CA ARG A 421 -28.08 4.28 8.96
C ARG A 421 -28.77 3.56 10.09
N LEU A 422 -28.78 4.15 11.27
CA LEU A 422 -29.60 3.72 12.39
C LEU A 422 -31.02 4.30 12.23
N VAL A 423 -32.03 3.48 12.48
CA VAL A 423 -33.46 3.86 12.40
C VAL A 423 -34.19 3.29 13.61
N CYS A 424 -35.08 4.06 14.22
CA CYS A 424 -35.93 3.52 15.28
C CYS A 424 -36.91 2.47 14.70
N ALA A 425 -36.78 1.21 15.12
CA ALA A 425 -37.61 0.11 14.65
C ALA A 425 -39.08 0.23 15.09
N ARG A 426 -39.35 1.05 16.13
CA ARG A 426 -40.70 1.27 16.65
C ARG A 426 -41.49 2.33 15.89
N CYS A 427 -40.92 3.52 15.66
CA CYS A 427 -41.66 4.63 15.02
C CYS A 427 -41.14 5.03 13.63
N GLY A 428 -39.90 4.67 13.26
CA GLY A 428 -39.29 5.04 11.98
C GLY A 428 -39.00 6.55 11.81
N ILE A 429 -39.21 7.39 12.83
CA ILE A 429 -39.03 8.84 12.71
C ILE A 429 -37.56 9.22 12.94
N TRP A 430 -36.96 8.66 13.99
CA TRP A 430 -35.57 8.93 14.32
C TRP A 430 -34.61 8.14 13.46
N GLN A 431 -33.61 8.83 12.98
CA GLN A 431 -32.48 8.24 12.24
C GLN A 431 -31.17 8.95 12.58
N MET A 432 -30.05 8.23 12.41
CA MET A 432 -28.70 8.74 12.62
C MET A 432 -27.73 7.97 11.73
N LEU A 433 -26.74 8.66 11.13
CA LEU A 433 -25.63 8.00 10.43
C LEU A 433 -24.49 7.79 11.42
N VAL A 434 -23.98 6.57 11.48
CA VAL A 434 -22.89 6.17 12.37
C VAL A 434 -21.95 5.19 11.69
N THR A 435 -20.75 5.09 12.24
CA THR A 435 -19.83 3.96 11.99
C THR A 435 -19.70 3.14 13.28
N PRO A 436 -19.17 1.91 13.24
CA PRO A 436 -18.84 1.18 14.46
C PRO A 436 -17.95 1.96 15.44
N GLU A 437 -17.09 2.86 14.94
CA GLU A 437 -16.25 3.72 15.82
C GLU A 437 -17.04 4.83 16.51
N THR A 438 -18.07 5.37 15.83
CA THR A 438 -18.80 6.56 16.29
C THR A 438 -20.16 6.24 16.91
N ILE A 439 -20.55 4.97 16.99
CA ILE A 439 -21.83 4.58 17.57
C ILE A 439 -21.88 4.94 19.07
N PRO A 440 -22.95 5.63 19.55
CA PRO A 440 -23.13 5.92 20.96
C PRO A 440 -23.32 4.65 21.81
N SER A 441 -22.79 4.65 23.04
CA SER A 441 -22.94 3.54 23.99
C SER A 441 -24.40 3.26 24.41
N ARG A 442 -25.28 4.26 24.31
CA ARG A 442 -26.72 4.11 24.54
C ARG A 442 -27.49 4.67 23.38
N LEU A 443 -28.32 3.82 22.79
CA LEU A 443 -29.17 4.16 21.65
C LEU A 443 -30.62 4.30 22.13
N LYS A 444 -31.19 5.49 21.99
CA LYS A 444 -32.57 5.77 22.35
C LYS A 444 -33.22 6.72 21.35
N CYS A 445 -34.43 6.41 20.95
CA CYS A 445 -35.20 7.27 20.08
C CYS A 445 -35.67 8.52 20.80
N ARG A 446 -35.37 9.71 20.27
CA ARG A 446 -35.79 11.00 20.87
C ARG A 446 -37.29 11.29 20.72
N TYR A 447 -38.00 10.57 19.85
CA TYR A 447 -39.42 10.81 19.55
C TYR A 447 -40.36 9.86 20.34
N CYS A 448 -40.02 8.56 20.38
CA CYS A 448 -40.90 7.59 21.06
C CYS A 448 -40.26 6.96 22.31
N ASN A 449 -39.09 7.41 22.71
CA ASN A 449 -38.29 6.87 23.82
C ASN A 449 -37.96 5.35 23.70
N GLY A 450 -38.20 4.72 22.55
CA GLY A 450 -37.89 3.31 22.32
C GLY A 450 -36.39 3.07 22.20
N GLU A 451 -35.93 1.93 22.68
CA GLU A 451 -34.53 1.51 22.65
C GLU A 451 -34.23 0.55 21.47
N GLN A 452 -35.29 0.11 20.77
CA GLN A 452 -35.17 -0.76 19.61
C GLN A 452 -34.73 0.04 18.38
N ILE A 453 -33.42 0.12 18.18
CA ILE A 453 -32.80 0.79 17.06
C ILE A 453 -32.21 -0.25 16.12
N THR A 454 -32.63 -0.23 14.86
CA THR A 454 -32.10 -1.12 13.81
C THR A 454 -31.06 -0.42 12.96
N ALA A 455 -30.19 -1.20 12.33
CA ALA A 455 -29.18 -0.71 11.39
C ALA A 455 -29.44 -1.21 9.97
N THR A 456 -29.22 -0.33 8.99
CA THR A 456 -29.27 -0.66 7.57
C THR A 456 -28.16 0.05 6.82
N TYR A 457 -28.00 -0.24 5.53
CA TYR A 457 -27.01 0.48 4.70
C TYR A 457 -27.30 1.98 4.69
N PHE A 458 -26.26 2.80 4.64
CA PHE A 458 -26.39 4.26 4.69
C PHE A 458 -27.30 4.82 3.59
N SER A 459 -27.36 4.15 2.42
CA SER A 459 -28.19 4.53 1.26
C SER A 459 -29.60 3.95 1.26
N ASP A 460 -29.95 3.08 2.23
CA ASP A 460 -31.29 2.47 2.30
C ASP A 460 -32.26 3.38 3.04
N PHE A 461 -33.15 4.01 2.31
CA PHE A 461 -34.25 4.85 2.83
C PHE A 461 -35.61 4.12 2.87
N ASP A 462 -35.71 2.93 2.29
CA ASP A 462 -36.97 2.22 2.19
C ASP A 462 -37.39 1.59 3.50
N LEU A 463 -36.41 1.11 4.28
CA LEU A 463 -36.69 0.54 5.60
C LEU A 463 -37.42 1.54 6.51
N GLN A 464 -37.02 2.80 6.49
CA GLN A 464 -37.65 3.85 7.27
C GLN A 464 -39.13 4.01 6.88
N LYS A 465 -39.44 4.05 5.61
CA LYS A 465 -40.83 4.16 5.09
C LYS A 465 -41.67 2.96 5.49
N ILE A 466 -41.12 1.75 5.42
CA ILE A 466 -41.78 0.51 5.84
C ILE A 466 -42.14 0.55 7.32
N ILE A 467 -41.22 0.98 8.18
CA ILE A 467 -41.46 1.10 9.63
C ILE A 467 -42.53 2.14 9.91
N GLN A 468 -42.49 3.31 9.27
CA GLN A 468 -43.51 4.36 9.42
C GLN A 468 -44.89 3.91 8.91
N LYS A 469 -44.94 3.16 7.80
CA LYS A 469 -46.16 2.56 7.26
C LYS A 469 -46.82 1.61 8.26
N ASN A 470 -46.01 0.74 8.89
CA ASN A 470 -46.50 -0.18 9.92
C ASN A 470 -46.94 0.58 11.19
N HIS A 471 -46.19 1.59 11.62
CA HIS A 471 -46.52 2.40 12.78
C HIS A 471 -47.82 3.18 12.61
N SER A 472 -48.17 3.57 11.38
CA SER A 472 -49.45 4.21 11.03
C SER A 472 -50.61 3.23 10.86
N GLY A 473 -50.47 1.95 11.17
CA GLY A 473 -51.51 0.93 11.08
C GLY A 473 -51.82 0.45 9.66
N LYS A 474 -51.04 0.82 8.64
CA LYS A 474 -51.21 0.38 7.25
C LYS A 474 -50.67 -1.02 7.05
N LYS A 475 -51.39 -1.86 6.28
CA LYS A 475 -50.95 -3.22 5.95
C LYS A 475 -49.63 -3.19 5.13
N LEU A 476 -48.66 -4.03 5.53
CA LEU A 476 -47.43 -4.27 4.79
C LEU A 476 -47.64 -5.37 3.75
N SER A 477 -46.94 -5.27 2.62
CA SER A 477 -46.81 -6.39 1.66
C SER A 477 -45.99 -7.53 2.28
N GLN A 478 -45.97 -8.70 1.67
CA GLN A 478 -45.19 -9.84 2.14
C GLN A 478 -43.67 -9.51 2.21
N GLU A 479 -43.14 -8.80 1.19
CA GLU A 479 -41.74 -8.36 1.14
C GLU A 479 -41.43 -7.30 2.20
N GLU A 480 -42.34 -6.32 2.36
CA GLU A 480 -42.19 -5.28 3.39
C GLU A 480 -42.22 -5.90 4.80
N LYS A 481 -43.11 -6.88 5.03
CA LYS A 481 -43.18 -7.59 6.32
C LYS A 481 -41.86 -8.34 6.59
N HIS A 482 -41.30 -9.02 5.62
CA HIS A 482 -40.02 -9.71 5.75
C HIS A 482 -38.84 -8.74 6.08
N LYS A 483 -38.80 -7.57 5.43
CA LYS A 483 -37.81 -6.51 5.75
C LYS A 483 -38.01 -5.97 7.15
N TYR A 484 -39.25 -5.77 7.57
CA TYR A 484 -39.61 -5.29 8.91
C TYR A 484 -39.20 -6.30 10.01
N ASP A 485 -39.49 -7.58 9.81
CA ASP A 485 -39.11 -8.64 10.77
C ASP A 485 -37.57 -8.77 10.90
N LYS A 486 -36.84 -8.65 9.79
CA LYS A 486 -35.38 -8.59 9.79
C LYS A 486 -34.85 -7.36 10.53
N ALA A 487 -35.51 -6.22 10.43
CA ALA A 487 -35.13 -5.01 11.13
C ALA A 487 -35.25 -5.18 12.66
N TRP A 488 -36.30 -5.83 13.13
CA TRP A 488 -36.45 -6.14 14.55
C TRP A 488 -35.39 -7.10 15.07
N LYS A 489 -35.05 -8.16 14.32
CA LYS A 489 -33.95 -9.04 14.69
C LYS A 489 -32.62 -8.28 14.83
N LYS A 490 -32.31 -7.39 13.88
CA LYS A 490 -31.11 -6.55 13.96
C LYS A 490 -31.16 -5.58 15.15
N ALA A 491 -32.34 -5.03 15.48
CA ALA A 491 -32.51 -4.12 16.60
C ALA A 491 -32.23 -4.83 17.93
N SER A 492 -32.70 -6.05 18.10
CA SER A 492 -32.40 -6.86 19.29
C SER A 492 -30.91 -7.15 19.44
N LEU A 493 -30.24 -7.57 18.35
CA LEU A 493 -28.80 -7.81 18.36
C LEU A 493 -28.00 -6.53 18.63
N LEU A 494 -28.43 -5.40 18.08
CA LEU A 494 -27.75 -4.12 18.33
C LEU A 494 -27.95 -3.62 19.77
N GLN A 495 -29.11 -3.88 20.36
CA GLN A 495 -29.39 -3.55 21.76
C GLN A 495 -28.54 -4.39 22.73
N GLU A 496 -28.34 -5.67 22.40
CA GLU A 496 -27.61 -6.64 23.24
C GLU A 496 -26.08 -6.48 23.12
N TYR A 497 -25.57 -6.39 21.88
CA TYR A 497 -24.14 -6.42 21.58
C TYR A 497 -23.55 -5.07 21.14
N GLY A 498 -24.35 -4.02 21.03
CA GLY A 498 -23.90 -2.65 20.76
C GLY A 498 -22.97 -2.51 19.55
N LYS A 499 -21.78 -1.95 19.82
CA LYS A 499 -20.73 -1.73 18.80
C LYS A 499 -20.33 -3.01 18.07
N THR A 500 -20.21 -4.13 18.78
CA THR A 500 -19.81 -5.43 18.20
C THR A 500 -20.83 -5.91 17.16
N ALA A 501 -22.15 -5.80 17.47
CA ALA A 501 -23.18 -6.14 16.51
C ALA A 501 -23.10 -5.29 15.22
N LEU A 502 -22.83 -3.99 15.35
CA LEU A 502 -22.67 -3.11 14.19
C LEU A 502 -21.41 -3.46 13.38
N THR A 503 -20.31 -3.80 14.05
CA THR A 503 -19.06 -4.25 13.40
C THR A 503 -19.30 -5.53 12.59
N VAL A 504 -19.97 -6.53 13.14
CA VAL A 504 -20.32 -7.76 12.43
C VAL A 504 -21.21 -7.47 11.23
N LEU A 505 -22.21 -6.60 11.39
CA LEU A 505 -23.11 -6.19 10.30
C LEU A 505 -22.39 -5.45 9.16
N SER A 506 -21.23 -4.84 9.44
CA SER A 506 -20.36 -4.20 8.43
C SER A 506 -19.68 -5.21 7.50
N GLY A 507 -19.70 -6.52 7.82
CA GLY A 507 -19.22 -7.59 6.96
C GLY A 507 -20.09 -7.73 5.71
N TYR A 508 -19.45 -7.99 4.56
CA TYR A 508 -20.14 -8.14 3.29
C TYR A 508 -21.05 -9.38 3.28
N GLY A 509 -22.31 -9.19 2.91
CA GLY A 509 -23.30 -10.29 2.80
C GLY A 509 -23.83 -10.81 4.13
N ILE A 510 -23.51 -10.17 5.27
CA ILE A 510 -23.99 -10.59 6.58
C ILE A 510 -25.40 -10.07 6.83
N GLY A 511 -26.35 -11.01 6.87
CA GLY A 511 -27.74 -10.77 7.29
C GLY A 511 -27.92 -11.03 8.79
N PRO A 512 -29.12 -10.73 9.36
CA PRO A 512 -29.37 -10.84 10.81
C PRO A 512 -29.20 -12.26 11.36
N ASP A 513 -29.47 -13.30 10.58
CA ASP A 513 -29.33 -14.69 11.03
C ASP A 513 -27.84 -15.12 11.09
N ALA A 514 -27.01 -14.69 10.12
CA ALA A 514 -25.57 -14.89 10.15
C ALA A 514 -24.91 -14.04 11.24
N GLN A 515 -25.36 -12.79 11.42
CA GLN A 515 -24.92 -11.89 12.47
C GLN A 515 -25.12 -12.52 13.87
N GLY A 516 -26.31 -13.10 14.13
CA GLY A 516 -26.60 -13.73 15.41
C GLY A 516 -25.78 -14.99 15.68
N ARG A 517 -25.37 -15.74 14.63
CA ARG A 517 -24.45 -16.88 14.80
C ARG A 517 -23.05 -16.41 15.16
N ILE A 518 -22.51 -15.48 14.39
CA ILE A 518 -21.14 -14.93 14.62
C ILE A 518 -21.01 -14.34 16.01
N LEU A 519 -22.04 -13.60 16.49
CA LEU A 519 -22.01 -12.99 17.81
C LEU A 519 -22.03 -14.03 18.94
N ARG A 520 -22.72 -15.15 18.78
CA ARG A 520 -22.70 -16.26 19.73
C ARG A 520 -21.36 -16.98 19.75
N ASP A 521 -20.81 -17.28 18.57
CA ASP A 521 -19.50 -17.94 18.45
C ASP A 521 -18.38 -17.09 19.10
N MET A 522 -18.47 -15.76 19.05
CA MET A 522 -17.50 -14.85 19.70
C MET A 522 -17.57 -14.90 21.24
N ILE A 523 -18.72 -15.16 21.84
CA ILE A 523 -18.88 -15.28 23.31
C ILE A 523 -18.28 -16.60 23.77
N ASP A 524 -18.51 -17.68 23.01
CA ASP A 524 -18.00 -19.00 23.36
C ASP A 524 -16.45 -19.05 23.30
N GLU A 525 -15.80 -18.16 22.50
CA GLU A 525 -14.34 -18.02 22.48
C GLU A 525 -13.77 -17.14 23.62
N GLU A 526 -14.49 -16.13 24.08
CA GLU A 526 -14.07 -15.29 25.24
C GLU A 526 -14.14 -16.05 26.57
N ASP A 527 -14.99 -17.06 26.70
CA ASP A 527 -15.08 -17.92 27.88
C ASP A 527 -13.94 -18.97 27.99
N TYR A 528 -13.08 -19.09 26.95
CA TYR A 528 -11.92 -19.99 26.91
C TYR A 528 -10.55 -19.27 27.02
N LEU A 529 -10.51 -17.94 27.17
CA LEU A 529 -9.32 -17.12 27.44
C LEU A 529 -9.35 -16.51 28.85
#